data_0e075770e315a1dd33206b88f1d1920a
#
_entry.id   0e075770e315a1dd33206b88f1d1920a
#
_cell.length_a   1.000
_cell.length_b   1.000
_cell.length_c   1.000
_cell.angle_alpha   90.00
_cell.angle_beta   90.00
_cell.angle_gamma   90.00
#
_symmetry.space_group_name_H-M   'P 1'
#
loop_
_entity.id
_entity.type
_entity.pdbx_description
1 polymer ?
#
loop_
_entity_poly.entity_id
_entity_poly.type
_entity_poly.pdbx_seq_one_letter_code
_entity_poly.pdbx_strand_id
1 'polypeptide(L)'
;MILRLRLLVIFCLIGLSMACRNTEEVAPTGGQAVEPPSVEQLLKQAGSGQSVKSQRLRLAAAEQAFMQGDIANAVTILAQIAKATLPLGEQMQISALSAELALAQGQKEAALAALEQPGALHLDELPAAQQLRYQRVRALVLEANGQKLAALRVRLYIAPLLQEEVERTSNDEAIWRLTQQLAPSITELSGDSVLDGWISLARAVSAAGGLLYQQQDAVRAFIQANPSHPAAQKLPPELMQLLEQHSQSLPRVALLLPQDGSLAAVGLALRDGFIAAQRQALAEGEAAPVLDIYDSNQISDMDEVYQQAKAAGAVLLIGPLEKPLVRQLAMREQLPLPTLALNYADVQHLVPADLFQFGLAAEDEAREVARRAAADGKRRAVVMVPKSEWGERVLDVFHQSWNALGGELVAVEYIDQPIQINDQVANLLRQLRARPLGSDVAQDELATDVALTNAAVDFMFLAATTQQAQQIKPTLAYHQAASLPVYATSHLYSGDLSAQQMRDLEGIIFCETPWLLGADAPLRQQVTQIWPQAGGSLGRLYAMGIDAFHLASRLSLLKEVAGSSYDGFSGQLSLDKNQRIVRQLPWATFRYGQVQRLPEIDTQPIDMPLIDREEPVDTTL
;
A
#
# COMPACT_ATOMS: atom_id res chain seq x y z
N MET A 1 -12.40 -7.65 7.47
CA MET A 1 -12.21 -8.23 8.82
C MET A 1 -11.27 -7.39 9.68
N ILE A 2 -10.20 -6.85 9.13
CA ILE A 2 -9.21 -5.98 9.83
C ILE A 2 -9.82 -4.62 10.21
N LEU A 3 -10.71 -4.05 9.40
CA LEU A 3 -11.42 -2.82 9.73
C LEU A 3 -12.37 -3.00 10.92
N ARG A 4 -13.01 -4.17 11.07
CA ARG A 4 -13.81 -4.55 12.23
C ARG A 4 -12.95 -4.78 13.49
N LEU A 5 -11.74 -5.30 13.32
CA LEU A 5 -10.81 -5.50 14.45
C LEU A 5 -10.17 -4.18 14.91
N ARG A 6 -9.85 -3.26 13.98
CA ARG A 6 -9.38 -1.91 14.32
C ARG A 6 -10.48 -1.03 14.94
N LEU A 7 -11.72 -1.17 14.49
CA LEU A 7 -12.86 -0.57 15.17
C LEU A 7 -13.05 -1.18 16.59
N LEU A 8 -12.82 -2.47 16.78
CA LEU A 8 -12.92 -3.13 18.10
C LEU A 8 -11.83 -2.64 19.06
N VAL A 9 -10.61 -2.36 18.58
CA VAL A 9 -9.52 -1.79 19.39
C VAL A 9 -9.84 -0.32 19.75
N ILE A 10 -10.42 0.46 18.84
CA ILE A 10 -10.92 1.81 19.13
C ILE A 10 -12.08 1.71 20.13
N PHE A 11 -12.94 0.69 20.06
CA PHE A 11 -14.03 0.44 20.97
C PHE A 11 -13.57 0.09 22.40
N CYS A 12 -12.52 -0.71 22.57
CA CYS A 12 -11.98 -1.02 23.90
C CYS A 12 -11.34 0.19 24.59
N LEU A 13 -10.78 1.14 23.83
CA LEU A 13 -10.13 2.34 24.38
C LEU A 13 -11.11 3.42 24.87
N ILE A 14 -12.34 3.46 24.34
CA ILE A 14 -13.36 4.42 24.77
C ILE A 14 -14.08 3.95 26.04
N GLY A 15 -14.13 2.66 26.29
CA GLY A 15 -14.80 2.08 27.47
C GLY A 15 -14.10 2.33 28.81
N LEU A 16 -12.80 2.64 28.81
CA LEU A 16 -12.01 2.84 30.04
C LEU A 16 -12.01 4.29 30.56
N SER A 17 -12.38 5.26 29.75
CA SER A 17 -12.32 6.69 30.13
C SER A 17 -13.53 7.19 30.99
N MET A 18 -14.52 6.36 31.26
CA MET A 18 -15.66 6.74 32.14
C MET A 18 -15.52 6.35 33.61
N ALA A 19 -14.41 5.74 34.03
CA ALA A 19 -14.22 5.21 35.37
C ALA A 19 -13.62 6.19 36.39
N CYS A 20 -13.33 7.44 36.06
CA CYS A 20 -12.81 8.44 37.00
C CYS A 20 -13.79 9.56 37.23
N ARG A 21 -14.75 9.32 38.13
CA ARG A 21 -15.45 10.36 38.88
C ARG A 21 -15.36 10.08 40.36
N ASN A 22 -14.61 10.94 41.04
CA ASN A 22 -14.61 11.20 42.50
C ASN A 22 -14.74 9.99 43.42
N THR A 23 -13.65 9.54 43.99
CA THR A 23 -13.65 8.76 45.24
C THR A 23 -13.37 9.67 46.42
N GLU A 24 -14.45 10.02 47.14
CA GLU A 24 -14.37 10.17 48.58
C GLU A 24 -14.36 8.76 49.19
N GLU A 25 -13.41 8.50 50.08
CA GLU A 25 -13.26 7.24 50.80
C GLU A 25 -14.53 6.88 51.58
N VAL A 26 -15.19 5.79 51.21
CA VAL A 26 -16.10 5.04 52.08
C VAL A 26 -15.84 3.55 51.87
N ALA A 27 -15.66 2.84 53.00
CA ALA A 27 -15.34 1.41 53.09
C ALA A 27 -16.37 0.47 52.41
N PRO A 28 -15.96 -0.78 52.04
CA PRO A 28 -16.71 -1.62 51.09
C PRO A 28 -17.90 -2.31 51.75
N THR A 29 -19.09 -1.93 51.34
CA THR A 29 -20.26 -2.81 51.42
C THR A 29 -20.64 -3.25 50.02
N GLY A 30 -20.82 -4.55 49.82
CA GLY A 30 -21.06 -5.20 48.54
C GLY A 30 -22.16 -4.54 47.70
N GLY A 31 -21.73 -3.83 46.66
CA GLY A 31 -22.59 -3.24 45.64
C GLY A 31 -22.43 -4.00 44.33
N GLN A 32 -23.53 -4.56 43.84
CA GLN A 32 -23.62 -5.06 42.47
C GLN A 32 -23.16 -3.96 41.50
N ALA A 33 -22.26 -4.29 40.60
CA ALA A 33 -21.92 -3.39 39.50
C ALA A 33 -23.20 -3.04 38.74
N VAL A 34 -23.60 -1.76 38.81
CA VAL A 34 -24.77 -1.27 38.09
C VAL A 34 -24.39 -1.28 36.59
N GLU A 35 -25.01 -2.17 35.84
CA GLU A 35 -24.86 -2.18 34.38
C GLU A 35 -25.22 -0.80 33.82
N PRO A 36 -24.45 -0.24 32.89
CA PRO A 36 -24.77 1.03 32.27
C PRO A 36 -26.17 0.95 31.60
N PRO A 37 -26.99 2.01 31.69
CA PRO A 37 -28.36 1.99 31.17
C PRO A 37 -28.36 1.70 29.66
N SER A 38 -29.24 0.83 29.18
CA SER A 38 -29.36 0.50 27.76
C SER A 38 -29.77 1.70 26.91
N VAL A 39 -29.49 1.65 25.60
CA VAL A 39 -29.93 2.70 24.64
C VAL A 39 -31.41 2.99 24.77
N GLU A 40 -32.25 1.95 24.87
CA GLU A 40 -33.71 2.09 25.04
C GLU A 40 -34.09 2.77 26.35
N GLN A 41 -33.39 2.45 27.44
CA GLN A 41 -33.64 3.08 28.75
C GLN A 41 -33.28 4.56 28.70
N LEU A 42 -32.16 4.93 28.09
CA LEU A 42 -31.77 6.33 27.93
C LEU A 42 -32.76 7.12 27.07
N LEU A 43 -33.24 6.55 25.97
CA LEU A 43 -34.22 7.17 25.08
C LEU A 43 -35.60 7.30 25.78
N LYS A 44 -36.02 6.31 26.57
CA LYS A 44 -37.24 6.37 27.35
C LYS A 44 -37.17 7.48 28.40
N GLN A 45 -36.03 7.65 29.07
CA GLN A 45 -35.80 8.74 30.02
C GLN A 45 -35.73 10.10 29.33
N ALA A 46 -35.18 10.19 28.13
CA ALA A 46 -35.14 11.43 27.34
C ALA A 46 -36.56 11.90 26.94
N GLY A 47 -37.46 10.96 26.64
CA GLY A 47 -38.81 11.25 26.20
C GLY A 47 -38.87 12.13 24.94
N SER A 48 -39.99 12.80 24.71
CA SER A 48 -40.18 13.77 23.61
C SER A 48 -39.72 15.20 23.96
N GLY A 49 -39.17 15.41 25.16
CA GLY A 49 -38.77 16.73 25.64
C GLY A 49 -37.59 17.33 24.87
N GLN A 50 -37.54 18.69 24.83
CA GLN A 50 -36.45 19.46 24.22
C GLN A 50 -35.50 20.07 25.26
N SER A 51 -35.62 19.67 26.52
CA SER A 51 -34.77 20.21 27.59
C SER A 51 -33.31 19.77 27.39
N VAL A 52 -32.36 20.55 27.92
CA VAL A 52 -30.93 20.21 27.93
C VAL A 52 -30.71 18.80 28.51
N LYS A 53 -31.44 18.41 29.55
CA LYS A 53 -31.37 17.07 30.13
C LYS A 53 -31.79 15.98 29.13
N SER A 54 -32.88 16.20 28.39
CA SER A 54 -33.33 15.26 27.35
C SER A 54 -32.33 15.14 26.21
N GLN A 55 -31.71 16.24 25.78
CA GLN A 55 -30.70 16.24 24.75
C GLN A 55 -29.42 15.49 25.20
N ARG A 56 -28.99 15.65 26.44
CA ARG A 56 -27.87 14.90 27.04
C ARG A 56 -28.13 13.39 27.08
N LEU A 57 -29.35 12.99 27.44
CA LEU A 57 -29.72 11.58 27.44
C LEU A 57 -29.72 10.98 26.01
N ARG A 58 -30.17 11.74 25.01
CA ARG A 58 -30.04 11.32 23.59
C ARG A 58 -28.59 11.23 23.13
N LEU A 59 -27.73 12.18 23.53
CA LEU A 59 -26.30 12.11 23.22
C LEU A 59 -25.69 10.85 23.83
N ALA A 60 -25.95 10.57 25.11
CA ALA A 60 -25.47 9.35 25.77
C ALA A 60 -25.98 8.07 25.06
N ALA A 61 -27.25 8.07 24.62
CA ALA A 61 -27.84 6.96 23.88
C ALA A 61 -27.17 6.77 22.49
N ALA A 62 -26.88 7.87 21.79
CA ALA A 62 -26.15 7.82 20.50
C ALA A 62 -24.72 7.31 20.67
N GLU A 63 -24.02 7.75 21.71
CA GLU A 63 -22.68 7.26 22.03
C GLU A 63 -22.67 5.76 22.34
N GLN A 64 -23.65 5.31 23.13
CA GLN A 64 -23.77 3.89 23.48
C GLN A 64 -24.14 3.03 22.26
N ALA A 65 -25.05 3.48 21.39
CA ALA A 65 -25.36 2.80 20.13
C ALA A 65 -24.11 2.70 19.24
N PHE A 66 -23.32 3.77 19.14
CA PHE A 66 -22.05 3.77 18.44
C PHE A 66 -21.06 2.76 19.02
N MET A 67 -20.88 2.73 20.35
CA MET A 67 -20.03 1.74 21.04
C MET A 67 -20.47 0.29 20.82
N GLN A 68 -21.77 0.05 20.65
CA GLN A 68 -22.33 -1.26 20.34
C GLN A 68 -22.21 -1.64 18.85
N GLY A 69 -21.69 -0.74 18.00
CA GLY A 69 -21.58 -0.95 16.56
C GLY A 69 -22.87 -0.72 15.77
N ASP A 70 -23.94 -0.23 16.43
CA ASP A 70 -25.21 0.11 15.76
C ASP A 70 -25.14 1.54 15.19
N ILE A 71 -24.40 1.65 14.09
CA ILE A 71 -24.14 2.93 13.42
C ILE A 71 -25.45 3.60 12.96
N ALA A 72 -26.38 2.80 12.41
CA ALA A 72 -27.64 3.34 11.88
C ALA A 72 -28.51 3.97 12.97
N ASN A 73 -28.63 3.31 14.11
CA ASN A 73 -29.38 3.81 15.26
C ASN A 73 -28.66 5.03 15.86
N ALA A 74 -27.34 5.01 16.01
CA ALA A 74 -26.59 6.15 16.51
C ALA A 74 -26.81 7.41 15.64
N VAL A 75 -26.77 7.29 14.32
CA VAL A 75 -27.07 8.40 13.37
C VAL A 75 -28.49 8.90 13.56
N THR A 76 -29.46 7.99 13.67
CA THR A 76 -30.89 8.35 13.84
C THR A 76 -31.14 9.11 15.16
N ILE A 77 -30.52 8.67 16.26
CA ILE A 77 -30.63 9.33 17.56
C ILE A 77 -29.94 10.70 17.51
N LEU A 78 -28.74 10.77 16.93
CA LEU A 78 -27.95 12.00 16.85
C LEU A 78 -28.70 13.11 16.07
N ALA A 79 -29.38 12.72 14.97
CA ALA A 79 -30.19 13.64 14.15
C ALA A 79 -31.37 14.30 14.94
N GLN A 80 -31.81 13.72 16.06
CA GLN A 80 -32.89 14.26 16.90
C GLN A 80 -32.39 15.26 17.94
N ILE A 81 -31.08 15.50 18.04
CA ILE A 81 -30.51 16.39 19.05
C ILE A 81 -30.48 17.83 18.54
N ALA A 82 -31.12 18.74 19.30
CA ALA A 82 -31.04 20.18 19.05
C ALA A 82 -29.69 20.74 19.56
N LYS A 83 -28.65 20.56 18.79
CA LYS A 83 -27.24 20.88 19.11
C LYS A 83 -27.08 22.29 19.71
N ALA A 84 -27.71 23.31 19.11
CA ALA A 84 -27.56 24.70 19.52
C ALA A 84 -28.05 25.00 20.95
N THR A 85 -28.82 24.11 21.56
CA THR A 85 -29.35 24.28 22.94
C THR A 85 -28.38 23.77 24.00
N LEU A 86 -27.30 23.08 23.60
CA LEU A 86 -26.35 22.46 24.51
C LEU A 86 -25.11 23.36 24.75
N PRO A 87 -24.45 23.23 25.90
CA PRO A 87 -23.16 23.85 26.15
C PRO A 87 -22.11 23.50 25.09
N LEU A 88 -21.10 24.35 24.91
CA LEU A 88 -20.05 24.21 23.87
C LEU A 88 -19.39 22.83 23.91
N GLY A 89 -19.03 22.32 25.10
CA GLY A 89 -18.37 21.00 25.20
C GLY A 89 -19.22 19.87 24.66
N GLU A 90 -20.54 19.89 24.88
CA GLU A 90 -21.45 18.87 24.37
C GLU A 90 -21.70 19.05 22.86
N GLN A 91 -21.70 20.29 22.35
CA GLN A 91 -21.74 20.55 20.92
C GLN A 91 -20.50 19.98 20.23
N MET A 92 -19.31 20.06 20.82
CA MET A 92 -18.09 19.48 20.32
C MET A 92 -18.09 17.94 20.38
N GLN A 93 -18.68 17.35 21.45
CA GLN A 93 -18.88 15.89 21.50
C GLN A 93 -19.81 15.41 20.39
N ILE A 94 -20.89 16.13 20.09
CA ILE A 94 -21.77 15.82 18.96
C ILE A 94 -21.03 15.91 17.64
N SER A 95 -20.21 16.95 17.45
CA SER A 95 -19.40 17.10 16.24
C SER A 95 -18.40 15.96 16.06
N ALA A 96 -17.71 15.57 17.14
CA ALA A 96 -16.81 14.43 17.13
C ALA A 96 -17.54 13.12 16.80
N LEU A 97 -18.65 12.83 17.48
CA LEU A 97 -19.44 11.62 17.22
C LEU A 97 -20.02 11.62 15.79
N SER A 98 -20.48 12.78 15.28
CA SER A 98 -20.95 12.89 13.88
C SER A 98 -19.84 12.55 12.89
N ALA A 99 -18.62 13.03 13.16
CA ALA A 99 -17.47 12.74 12.33
C ALA A 99 -17.05 11.25 12.40
N GLU A 100 -17.05 10.65 13.59
CA GLU A 100 -16.79 9.21 13.78
C GLU A 100 -17.82 8.35 13.03
N LEU A 101 -19.09 8.69 13.09
CA LEU A 101 -20.18 8.00 12.38
C LEU A 101 -20.03 8.13 10.86
N ALA A 102 -19.69 9.32 10.36
CA ALA A 102 -19.44 9.56 8.95
C ALA A 102 -18.22 8.76 8.44
N LEU A 103 -17.12 8.71 9.23
CA LEU A 103 -15.96 7.86 8.89
C LEU A 103 -16.33 6.37 8.86
N ALA A 104 -17.13 5.90 9.82
CA ALA A 104 -17.59 4.51 9.86
C ALA A 104 -18.44 4.14 8.64
N GLN A 105 -19.08 5.13 8.00
CA GLN A 105 -19.85 4.98 6.76
C GLN A 105 -19.00 5.22 5.50
N GLY A 106 -17.70 5.50 5.62
CA GLY A 106 -16.83 5.83 4.50
C GLY A 106 -17.01 7.24 3.93
N GLN A 107 -17.76 8.12 4.60
CA GLN A 107 -18.10 9.47 4.13
C GLN A 107 -17.08 10.50 4.65
N LYS A 108 -15.90 10.52 4.05
CA LYS A 108 -14.73 11.29 4.52
C LYS A 108 -14.99 12.81 4.52
N GLU A 109 -15.61 13.33 3.48
CA GLU A 109 -15.94 14.76 3.32
C GLU A 109 -17.01 15.19 4.35
N ALA A 110 -18.01 14.35 4.60
CA ALA A 110 -19.04 14.60 5.62
C ALA A 110 -18.43 14.61 7.03
N ALA A 111 -17.45 13.73 7.29
CA ALA A 111 -16.72 13.71 8.55
C ALA A 111 -15.92 15.01 8.75
N LEU A 112 -15.27 15.54 7.72
CA LEU A 112 -14.57 16.82 7.78
C LEU A 112 -15.54 17.97 8.06
N ALA A 113 -16.63 18.06 7.32
CA ALA A 113 -17.65 19.07 7.50
C ALA A 113 -18.30 19.04 8.91
N ALA A 114 -18.41 17.86 9.53
CA ALA A 114 -18.91 17.73 10.89
C ALA A 114 -18.00 18.39 11.95
N LEU A 115 -16.69 18.48 11.66
CA LEU A 115 -15.70 19.13 12.53
C LEU A 115 -15.52 20.63 12.25
N GLU A 116 -15.85 21.10 11.06
CA GLU A 116 -15.74 22.52 10.66
C GLU A 116 -16.94 23.34 11.20
N GLN A 117 -17.09 23.36 12.53
CA GLN A 117 -18.16 24.10 13.19
C GLN A 117 -17.60 25.37 13.86
N PRO A 118 -18.37 26.47 13.93
CA PRO A 118 -17.93 27.71 14.57
C PRO A 118 -17.41 27.53 16.01
N GLY A 119 -17.97 26.58 16.77
CA GLY A 119 -17.52 26.26 18.12
C GLY A 119 -16.10 25.68 18.21
N ALA A 120 -15.55 25.16 17.11
CA ALA A 120 -14.17 24.66 17.08
C ALA A 120 -13.11 25.77 17.30
N LEU A 121 -13.46 27.02 17.08
CA LEU A 121 -12.61 28.19 17.35
C LEU A 121 -12.40 28.44 18.86
N HIS A 122 -13.23 27.86 19.72
CA HIS A 122 -13.21 28.02 21.18
C HIS A 122 -12.83 26.72 21.91
N LEU A 123 -12.08 25.85 21.25
CA LEU A 123 -11.64 24.58 21.82
C LEU A 123 -10.78 24.74 23.07
N ASP A 124 -9.96 25.79 23.12
CA ASP A 124 -9.08 26.15 24.22
C ASP A 124 -9.85 26.55 25.51
N GLU A 125 -11.11 26.91 25.38
CA GLU A 125 -12.00 27.20 26.53
C GLU A 125 -12.54 25.91 27.22
N LEU A 126 -12.36 24.74 26.57
CA LEU A 126 -12.89 23.48 27.07
C LEU A 126 -11.90 22.76 28.00
N PRO A 127 -12.42 21.93 28.96
CA PRO A 127 -11.57 21.02 29.73
C PRO A 127 -10.72 20.11 28.84
N ALA A 128 -9.47 19.84 29.23
CA ALA A 128 -8.51 19.05 28.47
C ALA A 128 -9.05 17.71 27.94
N ALA A 129 -9.84 16.98 28.73
CA ALA A 129 -10.45 15.72 28.32
C ALA A 129 -11.43 15.86 27.14
N GLN A 130 -12.17 16.98 27.06
CA GLN A 130 -13.09 17.25 25.95
C GLN A 130 -12.34 17.72 24.71
N GLN A 131 -11.29 18.53 24.88
CA GLN A 131 -10.37 18.89 23.81
C GLN A 131 -9.73 17.65 23.22
N LEU A 132 -9.22 16.75 24.06
CA LEU A 132 -8.50 15.54 23.64
C LEU A 132 -9.36 14.65 22.73
N ARG A 133 -10.61 14.35 23.12
CA ARG A 133 -11.53 13.54 22.30
C ARG A 133 -11.75 14.17 20.92
N TYR A 134 -12.08 15.47 20.89
CA TYR A 134 -12.29 16.17 19.62
C TYR A 134 -11.05 16.16 18.74
N GLN A 135 -9.87 16.45 19.30
CA GLN A 135 -8.62 16.48 18.54
C GLN A 135 -8.23 15.09 18.02
N ARG A 136 -8.48 14.02 18.78
CA ARG A 136 -8.25 12.63 18.31
C ARG A 136 -9.08 12.32 17.07
N VAL A 137 -10.38 12.63 17.12
CA VAL A 137 -11.27 12.44 15.97
C VAL A 137 -10.83 13.30 14.79
N ARG A 138 -10.43 14.55 15.06
CA ARG A 138 -9.91 15.45 14.04
C ARG A 138 -8.67 14.90 13.35
N ALA A 139 -7.72 14.31 14.07
CA ALA A 139 -6.57 13.68 13.48
C ALA A 139 -6.96 12.56 12.51
N LEU A 140 -7.89 11.67 12.91
CA LEU A 140 -8.39 10.58 12.06
C LEU A 140 -9.10 11.09 10.81
N VAL A 141 -9.94 12.14 10.95
CA VAL A 141 -10.65 12.74 9.80
C VAL A 141 -9.67 13.39 8.82
N LEU A 142 -8.67 14.11 9.32
CA LEU A 142 -7.64 14.72 8.48
C LEU A 142 -6.83 13.66 7.73
N GLU A 143 -6.46 12.56 8.39
CA GLU A 143 -5.80 11.43 7.73
C GLU A 143 -6.68 10.82 6.62
N ALA A 144 -7.94 10.54 6.93
CA ALA A 144 -8.88 9.98 5.95
C ALA A 144 -9.11 10.87 4.73
N ASN A 145 -8.96 12.20 4.89
CA ASN A 145 -9.05 13.20 3.81
C ASN A 145 -7.69 13.54 3.17
N GLY A 146 -6.62 12.77 3.46
CA GLY A 146 -5.30 12.98 2.86
C GLY A 146 -4.54 14.21 3.37
N GLN A 147 -5.05 14.91 4.40
CA GLN A 147 -4.42 16.11 4.98
C GLN A 147 -3.36 15.71 6.03
N LYS A 148 -2.37 14.93 5.56
CA LYS A 148 -1.39 14.23 6.42
C LYS A 148 -0.60 15.18 7.35
N LEU A 149 -0.13 16.33 6.83
CA LEU A 149 0.62 17.29 7.65
C LEU A 149 -0.24 17.94 8.75
N ALA A 150 -1.49 18.25 8.44
CA ALA A 150 -2.42 18.76 9.44
C ALA A 150 -2.74 17.70 10.51
N ALA A 151 -2.93 16.45 10.09
CA ALA A 151 -3.12 15.31 10.99
C ALA A 151 -1.91 15.11 11.91
N LEU A 152 -0.69 15.13 11.36
CA LEU A 152 0.55 15.01 12.13
C LEU A 152 0.67 16.10 13.19
N ARG A 153 0.40 17.36 12.86
CA ARG A 153 0.41 18.47 13.84
C ARG A 153 -0.59 18.26 14.98
N VAL A 154 -1.80 17.78 14.67
CA VAL A 154 -2.79 17.46 15.70
C VAL A 154 -2.31 16.33 16.59
N ARG A 155 -1.73 15.27 16.03
CA ARG A 155 -1.19 14.14 16.80
C ARG A 155 -0.03 14.54 17.70
N LEU A 156 0.87 15.41 17.24
CA LEU A 156 1.95 15.98 18.05
C LEU A 156 1.40 16.84 19.19
N TYR A 157 0.35 17.62 18.92
CA TYR A 157 -0.32 18.43 19.94
C TYR A 157 -0.95 17.58 21.06
N ILE A 158 -1.60 16.47 20.72
CA ILE A 158 -2.28 15.62 21.72
C ILE A 158 -1.33 14.66 22.44
N ALA A 159 -0.14 14.37 21.89
CA ALA A 159 0.79 13.40 22.47
C ALA A 159 1.07 13.61 23.96
N PRO A 160 1.40 14.83 24.45
CA PRO A 160 1.66 15.07 25.87
C PRO A 160 0.37 15.03 26.73
N LEU A 161 -0.81 15.05 26.15
CA LEU A 161 -2.10 15.03 26.84
C LEU A 161 -2.62 13.62 27.09
N LEU A 162 -2.06 12.62 26.41
CA LEU A 162 -2.47 11.22 26.51
C LEU A 162 -1.95 10.61 27.82
N GLN A 163 -2.83 10.02 28.61
CA GLN A 163 -2.47 9.44 29.92
C GLN A 163 -2.30 7.92 29.83
N GLU A 164 -3.15 7.24 29.05
CA GLU A 164 -3.13 5.80 28.90
C GLU A 164 -1.99 5.34 27.96
N GLU A 165 -1.24 4.33 28.39
CA GLU A 165 -0.08 3.83 27.64
C GLU A 165 -0.46 3.31 26.25
N VAL A 166 -1.59 2.60 26.14
CA VAL A 166 -2.07 2.08 24.85
C VAL A 166 -2.40 3.21 23.89
N GLU A 167 -2.99 4.30 24.38
CA GLU A 167 -3.32 5.48 23.57
C GLU A 167 -2.07 6.21 23.11
N ARG A 168 -1.08 6.36 24.00
CA ARG A 168 0.23 6.95 23.66
C ARG A 168 0.91 6.15 22.57
N THR A 169 1.03 4.83 22.75
CA THR A 169 1.68 3.95 21.78
C THR A 169 1.01 4.02 20.41
N SER A 170 -0.33 3.94 20.35
CA SER A 170 -1.06 4.05 19.08
C SER A 170 -0.90 5.44 18.42
N ASN A 171 -0.77 6.51 19.20
CA ASN A 171 -0.53 7.84 18.68
C ASN A 171 0.91 7.98 18.16
N ASP A 172 1.90 7.43 18.87
CA ASP A 172 3.30 7.44 18.47
C ASP A 172 3.53 6.65 17.17
N GLU A 173 2.87 5.49 17.01
CA GLU A 173 2.85 4.73 15.75
C GLU A 173 2.26 5.55 14.59
N ALA A 174 1.16 6.26 14.86
CA ALA A 174 0.54 7.09 13.83
C ALA A 174 1.40 8.33 13.49
N ILE A 175 2.07 8.94 14.47
CA ILE A 175 3.05 10.02 14.22
C ILE A 175 4.16 9.50 13.33
N TRP A 176 4.75 8.35 13.68
CA TRP A 176 5.84 7.76 12.91
C TRP A 176 5.42 7.47 11.46
N ARG A 177 4.31 6.76 11.27
CA ARG A 177 3.76 6.45 9.94
C ARG A 177 3.52 7.71 9.09
N LEU A 178 2.88 8.74 9.66
CA LEU A 178 2.63 10.00 8.94
C LEU A 178 3.93 10.72 8.60
N THR A 179 4.91 10.67 9.48
CA THR A 179 6.20 11.31 9.27
C THR A 179 6.98 10.63 8.14
N GLN A 180 7.00 9.30 8.11
CA GLN A 180 7.60 8.54 7.01
C GLN A 180 6.97 8.93 5.65
N GLN A 181 5.65 9.04 5.60
CA GLN A 181 4.94 9.42 4.36
C GLN A 181 5.19 10.88 3.93
N LEU A 182 5.44 11.77 4.88
CA LEU A 182 5.62 13.20 4.60
C LEU A 182 7.09 13.59 4.35
N ALA A 183 8.03 12.87 4.94
CA ALA A 183 9.45 13.20 4.91
C ALA A 183 10.01 13.39 3.49
N PRO A 184 9.62 12.61 2.45
CA PRO A 184 10.09 12.82 1.08
C PRO A 184 9.59 14.12 0.44
N SER A 185 8.40 14.60 0.82
CA SER A 185 7.73 15.75 0.21
C SER A 185 8.01 17.09 0.89
N ILE A 186 8.47 17.07 2.14
CA ILE A 186 8.80 18.29 2.89
C ILE A 186 10.24 18.71 2.53
N THR A 187 10.42 19.82 1.84
CA THR A 187 11.76 20.33 1.46
C THR A 187 12.34 21.26 2.50
N GLU A 188 11.53 22.05 3.17
CA GLU A 188 11.94 23.04 4.17
C GLU A 188 11.43 22.68 5.56
N LEU A 189 12.26 22.92 6.57
CA LEU A 189 11.87 22.73 7.97
C LEU A 189 10.94 23.87 8.41
N SER A 190 10.00 23.52 9.30
CA SER A 190 8.92 24.42 9.72
C SER A 190 9.34 25.42 10.80
N GLY A 191 10.47 25.20 11.50
CA GLY A 191 10.89 25.89 12.69
C GLY A 191 10.27 25.34 14.00
N ASP A 192 9.37 24.37 13.91
CA ASP A 192 8.88 23.61 15.05
C ASP A 192 9.85 22.45 15.34
N SER A 193 10.58 22.55 16.45
CA SER A 193 11.65 21.61 16.79
C SER A 193 11.16 20.17 16.94
N VAL A 194 9.90 19.95 17.37
CA VAL A 194 9.34 18.62 17.53
C VAL A 194 8.95 18.04 16.17
N LEU A 195 8.23 18.79 15.35
CA LEU A 195 7.88 18.35 14.00
C LEU A 195 9.11 18.12 13.13
N ASP A 196 10.05 19.07 13.16
CA ASP A 196 11.28 19.02 12.37
C ASP A 196 12.19 17.87 12.81
N GLY A 197 12.22 17.55 14.10
CA GLY A 197 12.93 16.39 14.63
C GLY A 197 12.35 15.07 14.12
N TRP A 198 11.04 14.91 14.12
CA TRP A 198 10.37 13.73 13.55
C TRP A 198 10.67 13.59 12.05
N ILE A 199 10.58 14.66 11.27
CA ILE A 199 10.89 14.67 9.83
C ILE A 199 12.37 14.31 9.59
N SER A 200 13.28 14.86 10.41
CA SER A 200 14.72 14.56 10.31
C SER A 200 15.03 13.11 10.59
N LEU A 201 14.39 12.51 11.62
CA LEU A 201 14.52 11.09 11.94
C LEU A 201 14.04 10.21 10.78
N ALA A 202 12.85 10.49 10.24
CA ALA A 202 12.31 9.72 9.13
C ALA A 202 13.18 9.82 7.87
N ARG A 203 13.73 11.00 7.58
CA ARG A 203 14.69 11.18 6.48
C ARG A 203 15.97 10.39 6.69
N ALA A 204 16.53 10.45 7.90
CA ALA A 204 17.76 9.72 8.22
C ALA A 204 17.57 8.19 8.09
N VAL A 205 16.46 7.67 8.59
CA VAL A 205 16.12 6.24 8.47
C VAL A 205 15.86 5.86 7.01
N SER A 206 15.15 6.70 6.24
CA SER A 206 14.89 6.47 4.82
C SER A 206 16.16 6.58 3.97
N ALA A 207 17.03 7.57 4.25
CA ALA A 207 18.31 7.74 3.55
C ALA A 207 19.28 6.58 3.81
N ALA A 208 19.16 5.91 4.96
CA ALA A 208 19.89 4.68 5.27
C ALA A 208 19.49 3.50 4.36
N GLY A 209 18.47 3.68 3.53
CA GLY A 209 18.00 2.65 2.61
C GLY A 209 17.55 1.38 3.33
N GLY A 210 17.71 0.25 2.66
CA GLY A 210 17.28 -1.03 3.22
C GLY A 210 18.28 -1.71 4.15
N LEU A 211 19.36 -1.07 4.54
CA LEU A 211 20.41 -1.70 5.35
C LEU A 211 20.09 -1.53 6.85
N LEU A 212 19.77 -2.66 7.49
CA LEU A 212 19.33 -2.69 8.89
C LEU A 212 20.28 -1.93 9.83
N TYR A 213 21.58 -2.15 9.72
CA TYR A 213 22.55 -1.50 10.60
C TYR A 213 22.62 0.01 10.37
N GLN A 214 22.54 0.49 9.10
CA GLN A 214 22.52 1.92 8.79
C GLN A 214 21.25 2.59 9.32
N GLN A 215 20.10 1.92 9.23
CA GLN A 215 18.86 2.38 9.87
C GLN A 215 19.01 2.43 11.39
N GLN A 216 19.60 1.40 11.99
CA GLN A 216 19.89 1.39 13.43
C GLN A 216 20.85 2.51 13.82
N ASP A 217 21.89 2.74 13.04
CA ASP A 217 22.86 3.82 13.30
C ASP A 217 22.22 5.20 13.11
N ALA A 218 21.33 5.37 12.12
CA ALA A 218 20.57 6.61 11.94
C ALA A 218 19.68 6.90 13.16
N VAL A 219 18.98 5.88 13.70
CA VAL A 219 18.18 6.03 14.91
C VAL A 219 19.06 6.34 16.12
N ARG A 220 20.19 5.64 16.33
CA ARG A 220 21.13 5.89 17.42
C ARG A 220 21.73 7.28 17.35
N ALA A 221 22.15 7.72 16.16
CA ALA A 221 22.68 9.05 15.92
C ALA A 221 21.65 10.14 16.23
N PHE A 222 20.39 9.93 15.83
CA PHE A 222 19.31 10.86 16.17
C PHE A 222 19.09 10.98 17.68
N ILE A 223 19.05 9.85 18.41
CA ILE A 223 18.90 9.84 19.87
C ILE A 223 20.03 10.61 20.54
N GLN A 224 21.28 10.42 20.10
CA GLN A 224 22.44 11.11 20.64
C GLN A 224 22.40 12.63 20.36
N ALA A 225 21.99 13.01 19.16
CA ALA A 225 21.93 14.42 18.76
C ALA A 225 20.74 15.18 19.37
N ASN A 226 19.64 14.48 19.70
CA ASN A 226 18.37 15.08 20.12
C ASN A 226 17.82 14.45 21.41
N PRO A 227 18.57 14.38 22.52
CA PRO A 227 18.18 13.62 23.72
C PRO A 227 16.89 14.12 24.40
N SER A 228 16.52 15.38 24.18
CA SER A 228 15.28 15.97 24.72
C SER A 228 14.07 15.81 23.80
N HIS A 229 14.24 15.30 22.58
CA HIS A 229 13.14 15.12 21.64
C HIS A 229 12.24 13.95 22.06
N PRO A 230 10.89 14.05 21.94
CA PRO A 230 9.97 12.98 22.34
C PRO A 230 10.31 11.61 21.72
N ALA A 231 10.67 11.57 20.44
CA ALA A 231 11.09 10.34 19.77
C ALA A 231 12.39 9.73 20.33
N ALA A 232 13.30 10.54 20.89
CA ALA A 232 14.53 10.04 21.52
C ALA A 232 14.27 9.54 22.94
N GLN A 233 13.32 10.14 23.65
CA GLN A 233 12.93 9.71 25.00
C GLN A 233 12.10 8.43 24.98
N LYS A 234 11.23 8.28 23.99
CA LYS A 234 10.42 7.09 23.78
C LYS A 234 10.25 6.83 22.28
N LEU A 235 10.97 5.84 21.78
CA LEU A 235 10.86 5.42 20.39
C LEU A 235 9.49 4.79 20.10
N PRO A 236 8.93 4.99 18.90
CA PRO A 236 7.84 4.18 18.38
C PRO A 236 8.20 2.69 18.39
N PRO A 237 7.21 1.79 18.57
CA PRO A 237 7.45 0.35 18.62
C PRO A 237 8.25 -0.19 17.42
N GLU A 238 7.98 0.31 16.22
CA GLU A 238 8.71 -0.06 15.00
C GLU A 238 10.21 0.25 15.10
N LEU A 239 10.58 1.44 15.61
CA LEU A 239 11.98 1.81 15.78
C LEU A 239 12.65 1.09 16.95
N MET A 240 11.91 0.75 18.02
CA MET A 240 12.42 -0.11 19.07
C MET A 240 12.74 -1.51 18.53
N GLN A 241 11.82 -2.11 17.80
CA GLN A 241 12.05 -3.40 17.15
C GLN A 241 13.23 -3.33 16.17
N LEU A 242 13.35 -2.24 15.38
CA LEU A 242 14.49 -2.02 14.51
C LEU A 242 15.83 -2.06 15.28
N LEU A 243 15.90 -1.43 16.45
CA LEU A 243 17.13 -1.42 17.28
C LEU A 243 17.41 -2.77 17.96
N GLU A 244 16.36 -3.53 18.29
CA GLU A 244 16.47 -4.86 18.92
C GLU A 244 16.80 -5.96 17.90
N GLN A 245 16.51 -5.71 16.64
CA GLN A 245 16.87 -6.65 15.59
C GLN A 245 18.39 -6.79 15.51
N HIS A 246 18.85 -7.97 15.83
CA HIS A 246 20.20 -8.36 15.44
C HIS A 246 20.13 -8.65 13.93
N SER A 247 20.99 -8.00 13.14
CA SER A 247 21.28 -8.50 11.80
C SER A 247 21.64 -9.95 11.96
N GLN A 248 20.75 -10.86 11.60
CA GLN A 248 21.15 -12.25 11.51
C GLN A 248 22.18 -12.26 10.38
N SER A 249 23.45 -12.19 10.76
CA SER A 249 24.54 -12.43 9.82
C SER A 249 24.33 -13.84 9.32
N LEU A 250 23.77 -13.96 8.12
CA LEU A 250 23.64 -15.25 7.47
C LEU A 250 25.06 -15.73 7.16
N PRO A 251 25.53 -16.82 7.75
CA PRO A 251 26.92 -17.22 7.56
C PRO A 251 27.17 -17.66 6.12
N ARG A 252 26.18 -18.31 5.49
CA ARG A 252 26.28 -18.85 4.12
C ARG A 252 24.90 -18.97 3.49
N VAL A 253 24.84 -18.63 2.20
CA VAL A 253 23.62 -18.68 1.37
C VAL A 253 23.90 -19.44 0.09
N ALA A 254 23.00 -20.32 -0.30
CA ALA A 254 23.02 -21.00 -1.60
C ALA A 254 22.18 -20.21 -2.60
N LEU A 255 22.74 -19.87 -3.77
CA LEU A 255 22.06 -19.19 -4.87
C LEU A 255 21.90 -20.16 -6.04
N LEU A 256 20.66 -20.55 -6.34
CA LEU A 256 20.28 -21.50 -7.37
C LEU A 256 19.65 -20.79 -8.57
N LEU A 257 20.39 -20.67 -9.66
CA LEU A 257 19.98 -19.94 -10.86
C LEU A 257 20.44 -20.64 -12.14
N PRO A 258 19.69 -20.51 -13.25
CA PRO A 258 20.12 -21.01 -14.54
C PRO A 258 21.33 -20.22 -15.05
N GLN A 259 22.40 -20.92 -15.41
CA GLN A 259 23.63 -20.31 -15.91
C GLN A 259 23.78 -20.41 -17.43
N ASP A 260 23.01 -21.28 -18.07
CA ASP A 260 22.94 -21.46 -19.52
C ASP A 260 21.50 -21.57 -20.04
N GLY A 261 21.31 -21.86 -21.32
CA GLY A 261 20.01 -22.01 -21.96
C GLY A 261 19.23 -20.70 -22.14
N SER A 262 17.92 -20.80 -22.32
CA SER A 262 17.03 -19.67 -22.62
C SER A 262 16.89 -18.65 -21.46
N LEU A 263 17.11 -19.06 -20.23
CA LEU A 263 17.03 -18.22 -19.05
C LEU A 263 18.38 -17.72 -18.55
N ALA A 264 19.50 -18.03 -19.24
CA ALA A 264 20.83 -17.64 -18.83
C ALA A 264 20.98 -16.13 -18.58
N ALA A 265 20.48 -15.29 -19.50
CA ALA A 265 20.56 -13.83 -19.35
C ALA A 265 19.81 -13.33 -18.11
N VAL A 266 18.68 -13.95 -17.77
CA VAL A 266 17.89 -13.66 -16.58
C VAL A 266 18.62 -14.11 -15.32
N GLY A 267 19.11 -15.35 -15.29
CA GLY A 267 19.88 -15.90 -14.17
C GLY A 267 21.14 -15.10 -13.87
N LEU A 268 21.89 -14.73 -14.93
CA LEU A 268 23.09 -13.90 -14.79
C LEU A 268 22.77 -12.48 -14.25
N ALA A 269 21.70 -11.84 -14.71
CA ALA A 269 21.32 -10.51 -14.23
C ALA A 269 20.94 -10.54 -12.73
N LEU A 270 20.17 -11.54 -12.29
CA LEU A 270 19.84 -11.76 -10.89
C LEU A 270 21.08 -12.02 -10.04
N ARG A 271 21.96 -12.92 -10.49
CA ARG A 271 23.23 -13.23 -9.82
C ARG A 271 24.11 -11.98 -9.67
N ASP A 272 24.29 -11.25 -10.76
CA ASP A 272 25.18 -10.09 -10.79
C ASP A 272 24.63 -8.95 -9.91
N GLY A 273 23.30 -8.76 -9.86
CA GLY A 273 22.63 -7.86 -8.92
C GLY A 273 22.88 -8.27 -7.47
N PHE A 274 22.70 -9.55 -7.14
CA PHE A 274 22.97 -10.09 -5.80
C PHE A 274 24.43 -9.89 -5.38
N ILE A 275 25.37 -10.21 -6.25
CA ILE A 275 26.81 -10.04 -6.02
C ILE A 275 27.17 -8.55 -5.85
N ALA A 276 26.54 -7.66 -6.62
CA ALA A 276 26.76 -6.22 -6.48
C ALA A 276 26.37 -5.71 -5.07
N ALA A 277 25.20 -6.12 -4.58
CA ALA A 277 24.75 -5.80 -3.22
C ALA A 277 25.68 -6.41 -2.16
N GLN A 278 26.08 -7.67 -2.31
CA GLN A 278 27.04 -8.32 -1.40
C GLN A 278 28.37 -7.55 -1.34
N ARG A 279 28.92 -7.14 -2.50
CA ARG A 279 30.18 -6.40 -2.56
C ARG A 279 30.06 -5.02 -1.94
N GLN A 280 28.92 -4.35 -2.14
CA GLN A 280 28.67 -3.07 -1.49
C GLN A 280 28.66 -3.24 0.02
N ALA A 281 27.92 -4.20 0.57
CA ALA A 281 27.87 -4.48 2.00
C ALA A 281 29.27 -4.73 2.58
N LEU A 282 30.09 -5.55 1.92
CA LEU A 282 31.48 -5.79 2.34
C LEU A 282 32.36 -4.52 2.28
N ALA A 283 32.18 -3.67 1.26
CA ALA A 283 32.95 -2.44 1.13
C ALA A 283 32.56 -1.41 2.23
N GLU A 284 31.33 -1.47 2.71
CA GLU A 284 30.81 -0.65 3.80
C GLU A 284 31.13 -1.23 5.21
N GLY A 285 31.82 -2.37 5.24
CA GLY A 285 32.25 -3.04 6.48
C GLY A 285 31.18 -3.92 7.13
N GLU A 286 30.12 -4.24 6.38
CA GLU A 286 29.06 -5.11 6.85
C GLU A 286 29.43 -6.59 6.77
N ALA A 287 28.78 -7.40 7.62
CA ALA A 287 28.83 -8.85 7.49
C ALA A 287 27.94 -9.29 6.32
N ALA A 288 28.54 -9.83 5.27
CA ALA A 288 27.82 -10.43 4.16
C ALA A 288 27.99 -11.95 4.15
N PRO A 289 26.96 -12.73 3.74
CA PRO A 289 27.03 -14.18 3.70
C PRO A 289 28.08 -14.66 2.68
N VAL A 290 28.69 -15.80 2.95
CA VAL A 290 29.42 -16.56 1.93
C VAL A 290 28.40 -17.08 0.92
N LEU A 291 28.66 -16.88 -0.37
CA LEU A 291 27.76 -17.24 -1.45
C LEU A 291 28.26 -18.48 -2.19
N ASP A 292 27.45 -19.54 -2.20
CA ASP A 292 27.65 -20.70 -3.05
C ASP A 292 26.65 -20.66 -4.21
N ILE A 293 27.14 -20.76 -5.44
CA ILE A 293 26.31 -20.65 -6.64
C ILE A 293 26.13 -22.04 -7.26
N TYR A 294 24.87 -22.42 -7.45
CA TYR A 294 24.43 -23.66 -8.07
C TYR A 294 23.72 -23.35 -9.40
N ASP A 295 23.98 -24.22 -10.39
CA ASP A 295 23.33 -24.10 -11.72
C ASP A 295 22.06 -24.95 -11.75
N SER A 296 20.90 -24.32 -11.88
CA SER A 296 19.62 -25.03 -11.90
C SER A 296 19.43 -25.90 -13.16
N ASN A 297 20.16 -25.64 -14.25
CA ASN A 297 20.10 -26.49 -15.44
C ASN A 297 20.79 -27.85 -15.26
N GLN A 298 21.68 -27.98 -14.27
CA GLN A 298 22.41 -29.22 -14.01
C GLN A 298 21.76 -30.10 -12.95
N ILE A 299 20.57 -29.66 -12.45
CA ILE A 299 19.89 -30.33 -11.35
C ILE A 299 18.83 -31.27 -11.89
N SER A 300 18.90 -32.53 -11.45
CA SER A 300 17.86 -33.52 -11.69
C SER A 300 16.81 -33.59 -10.58
N ASP A 301 17.19 -33.25 -9.35
CA ASP A 301 16.34 -33.28 -8.16
C ASP A 301 16.70 -32.14 -7.18
N MET A 302 15.69 -31.45 -6.69
CA MET A 302 15.86 -30.40 -5.68
C MET A 302 16.44 -30.92 -4.35
N ASP A 303 16.23 -32.20 -4.00
CA ASP A 303 16.78 -32.79 -2.77
C ASP A 303 18.31 -32.87 -2.81
N GLU A 304 18.90 -33.11 -3.98
CA GLU A 304 20.35 -33.09 -4.15
C GLU A 304 20.93 -31.70 -3.84
N VAL A 305 20.30 -30.65 -4.34
CA VAL A 305 20.73 -29.26 -4.04
C VAL A 305 20.62 -28.96 -2.56
N TYR A 306 19.50 -29.30 -1.92
CA TYR A 306 19.36 -29.09 -0.49
C TYR A 306 20.41 -29.83 0.32
N GLN A 307 20.75 -31.08 -0.06
CA GLN A 307 21.81 -31.84 0.61
C GLN A 307 23.17 -31.17 0.44
N GLN A 308 23.53 -30.77 -0.78
CA GLN A 308 24.79 -30.08 -1.06
C GLN A 308 24.89 -28.74 -0.32
N ALA A 309 23.84 -27.91 -0.38
CA ALA A 309 23.79 -26.63 0.30
C ALA A 309 23.90 -26.77 1.84
N LYS A 310 23.19 -27.74 2.44
CA LYS A 310 23.29 -28.03 3.88
C LYS A 310 24.69 -28.55 4.24
N ALA A 311 25.26 -29.43 3.46
CA ALA A 311 26.61 -29.95 3.69
C ALA A 311 27.68 -28.84 3.63
N ALA A 312 27.48 -27.83 2.75
CA ALA A 312 28.31 -26.64 2.69
C ALA A 312 28.05 -25.66 3.87
N GLY A 313 26.98 -25.85 4.66
CA GLY A 313 26.62 -24.99 5.79
C GLY A 313 25.72 -23.81 5.41
N ALA A 314 25.03 -23.87 4.26
CA ALA A 314 24.03 -22.86 3.90
C ALA A 314 22.84 -22.91 4.85
N VAL A 315 22.32 -21.74 5.21
CA VAL A 315 21.15 -21.57 6.09
C VAL A 315 19.91 -21.07 5.34
N LEU A 316 20.08 -20.67 4.08
CA LEU A 316 19.04 -20.18 3.19
C LEU A 316 19.36 -20.60 1.75
N LEU A 317 18.34 -21.01 1.00
CA LEU A 317 18.40 -21.19 -0.44
C LEU A 317 17.68 -20.01 -1.12
N ILE A 318 18.33 -19.35 -2.09
CA ILE A 318 17.73 -18.32 -2.95
C ILE A 318 17.64 -18.87 -4.37
N GLY A 319 16.46 -18.80 -4.96
CA GLY A 319 16.08 -19.57 -6.14
C GLY A 319 15.23 -20.78 -5.74
N PRO A 320 14.82 -21.59 -6.71
CA PRO A 320 15.05 -21.48 -8.16
C PRO A 320 14.25 -20.35 -8.82
N LEU A 321 14.58 -20.07 -10.08
CA LEU A 321 13.87 -19.15 -10.95
C LEU A 321 12.76 -19.83 -11.76
N GLU A 322 12.96 -21.08 -12.13
CA GLU A 322 12.12 -21.85 -13.04
C GLU A 322 10.81 -22.25 -12.36
N LYS A 323 9.66 -21.84 -12.94
CA LYS A 323 8.33 -22.14 -12.42
C LYS A 323 8.09 -23.62 -12.09
N PRO A 324 8.52 -24.59 -12.93
CA PRO A 324 8.35 -26.00 -12.59
C PRO A 324 9.02 -26.41 -11.28
N LEU A 325 10.25 -25.91 -11.03
CA LEU A 325 10.97 -26.19 -9.78
C LEU A 325 10.31 -25.50 -8.59
N VAL A 326 9.89 -24.24 -8.74
CA VAL A 326 9.14 -23.53 -7.67
C VAL A 326 7.85 -24.26 -7.33
N ARG A 327 7.12 -24.78 -8.33
CA ARG A 327 5.91 -25.57 -8.12
C ARG A 327 6.20 -26.88 -7.36
N GLN A 328 7.30 -27.57 -7.67
CA GLN A 328 7.72 -28.76 -6.91
C GLN A 328 7.97 -28.41 -5.43
N LEU A 329 8.59 -27.28 -5.14
CA LEU A 329 8.79 -26.82 -3.76
C LEU A 329 7.47 -26.50 -3.06
N ALA A 330 6.55 -25.88 -3.75
CA ALA A 330 5.25 -25.50 -3.22
C ALA A 330 4.36 -26.72 -2.86
N MET A 331 4.59 -27.88 -3.49
CA MET A 331 3.87 -29.13 -3.22
C MET A 331 4.42 -29.92 -2.02
N ARG A 332 5.53 -29.49 -1.42
CA ARG A 332 6.13 -30.18 -0.27
C ARG A 332 5.43 -29.75 1.02
N GLU A 333 5.41 -30.63 2.02
CA GLU A 333 4.91 -30.31 3.35
C GLU A 333 5.90 -29.41 4.11
N GLN A 334 7.21 -29.67 3.95
CA GLN A 334 8.29 -28.93 4.59
C GLN A 334 9.50 -28.83 3.67
N LEU A 335 10.29 -27.78 3.85
CA LEU A 335 11.53 -27.60 3.13
C LEU A 335 12.75 -27.92 4.03
N PRO A 336 13.82 -28.52 3.48
CA PRO A 336 15.04 -28.80 4.24
C PRO A 336 15.78 -27.53 4.71
N LEU A 337 15.63 -26.42 3.98
CA LEU A 337 16.11 -25.07 4.32
C LEU A 337 15.02 -24.05 3.99
N PRO A 338 14.92 -22.93 4.73
CA PRO A 338 14.16 -21.77 4.25
C PRO A 338 14.58 -21.44 2.84
N THR A 339 13.60 -21.11 1.99
CA THR A 339 13.86 -20.89 0.55
C THR A 339 13.15 -19.63 0.07
N LEU A 340 13.89 -18.73 -0.55
CA LEU A 340 13.37 -17.58 -1.29
C LEU A 340 13.37 -17.92 -2.79
N ALA A 341 12.29 -18.53 -3.28
CA ALA A 341 12.11 -18.76 -4.71
C ALA A 341 12.01 -17.44 -5.46
N LEU A 342 12.69 -17.34 -6.62
CA LEU A 342 12.70 -16.13 -7.45
C LEU A 342 11.62 -16.15 -8.54
N ASN A 343 10.49 -16.79 -8.24
CA ASN A 343 9.28 -16.82 -9.04
C ASN A 343 8.09 -17.26 -8.16
N TYR A 344 6.88 -17.24 -8.73
CA TYR A 344 5.66 -17.72 -8.07
C TYR A 344 5.30 -19.12 -8.54
N ALA A 345 4.80 -19.95 -7.61
CA ALA A 345 4.39 -21.33 -7.89
C ALA A 345 3.06 -21.43 -8.66
N ASP A 346 2.24 -20.39 -8.61
CA ASP A 346 0.88 -20.36 -9.19
C ASP A 346 0.02 -21.54 -8.72
N VAL A 347 0.04 -21.85 -7.42
CA VAL A 347 -0.75 -22.89 -6.75
C VAL A 347 -1.83 -22.28 -5.87
N GLN A 348 -2.96 -23.01 -5.72
CA GLN A 348 -4.12 -22.53 -4.95
C GLN A 348 -4.09 -22.93 -3.48
N HIS A 349 -3.24 -23.87 -3.08
CA HIS A 349 -3.11 -24.32 -1.70
C HIS A 349 -2.04 -23.54 -0.94
N LEU A 350 -2.07 -23.66 0.38
CA LEU A 350 -1.05 -23.08 1.23
C LEU A 350 0.31 -23.73 0.94
N VAL A 351 1.31 -22.91 0.70
CA VAL A 351 2.69 -23.33 0.49
C VAL A 351 3.38 -23.61 1.85
N PRO A 352 4.51 -24.36 1.86
CA PRO A 352 5.30 -24.53 3.09
C PRO A 352 5.64 -23.20 3.75
N ALA A 353 5.60 -23.19 5.10
CA ALA A 353 5.81 -21.96 5.88
C ALA A 353 7.17 -21.28 5.65
N ASP A 354 8.15 -22.04 5.17
CA ASP A 354 9.53 -21.57 4.90
C ASP A 354 9.80 -21.41 3.38
N LEU A 355 8.76 -21.45 2.54
CA LEU A 355 8.83 -21.11 1.13
C LEU A 355 8.35 -19.66 0.92
N PHE A 356 9.29 -18.76 0.74
CA PHE A 356 9.02 -17.38 0.33
C PHE A 356 9.10 -17.29 -1.19
N GLN A 357 8.25 -16.48 -1.79
CA GLN A 357 8.17 -16.36 -3.24
C GLN A 357 8.33 -14.89 -3.65
N PHE A 358 9.29 -14.60 -4.49
CA PHE A 358 9.58 -13.27 -5.00
C PHE A 358 9.65 -13.29 -6.51
N GLY A 359 8.91 -12.44 -7.20
CA GLY A 359 8.84 -12.43 -8.65
C GLY A 359 8.52 -11.04 -9.23
N LEU A 360 8.70 -10.92 -10.54
CA LEU A 360 8.36 -9.73 -11.33
C LEU A 360 7.12 -10.04 -12.20
N ALA A 361 6.02 -10.44 -11.56
CA ALA A 361 4.80 -10.80 -12.28
C ALA A 361 4.07 -9.57 -12.83
N ALA A 362 3.67 -9.62 -14.09
CA ALA A 362 2.84 -8.58 -14.71
C ALA A 362 1.44 -8.52 -14.09
N GLU A 363 0.99 -9.62 -13.52
CA GLU A 363 -0.24 -9.75 -12.77
C GLU A 363 -0.26 -8.83 -11.53
N ASP A 364 0.89 -8.64 -10.85
CA ASP A 364 1.02 -7.69 -9.74
C ASP A 364 0.86 -6.25 -10.24
N GLU A 365 1.43 -5.94 -11.40
CA GLU A 365 1.30 -4.63 -12.03
C GLU A 365 -0.15 -4.34 -12.48
N ALA A 366 -0.87 -5.37 -12.94
CA ALA A 366 -2.29 -5.24 -13.27
C ALA A 366 -3.14 -4.86 -12.04
N ARG A 367 -2.83 -5.42 -10.85
CA ARG A 367 -3.45 -5.02 -9.57
C ARG A 367 -3.09 -3.58 -9.21
N GLU A 368 -1.83 -3.18 -9.43
CA GLU A 368 -1.39 -1.80 -9.21
C GLU A 368 -2.15 -0.82 -10.09
N VAL A 369 -2.36 -1.13 -11.38
CA VAL A 369 -3.15 -0.30 -12.28
C VAL A 369 -4.60 -0.17 -11.79
N ALA A 370 -5.23 -1.26 -11.40
CA ALA A 370 -6.60 -1.23 -10.87
C ALA A 370 -6.69 -0.35 -9.61
N ARG A 371 -5.75 -0.49 -8.67
CA ARG A 371 -5.69 0.35 -7.44
C ARG A 371 -5.47 1.82 -7.76
N ARG A 372 -4.52 2.12 -8.63
CA ARG A 372 -4.20 3.49 -9.04
C ARG A 372 -5.38 4.15 -9.70
N ALA A 373 -5.99 3.51 -10.68
CA ALA A 373 -7.15 4.03 -11.39
C ALA A 373 -8.33 4.28 -10.44
N ALA A 374 -8.60 3.37 -9.51
CA ALA A 374 -9.65 3.54 -8.50
C ALA A 374 -9.37 4.73 -7.56
N ALA A 375 -8.12 4.90 -7.11
CA ALA A 375 -7.69 6.02 -6.29
C ALA A 375 -7.79 7.36 -7.04
N ASP A 376 -7.54 7.37 -8.36
CA ASP A 376 -7.74 8.53 -9.24
C ASP A 376 -9.24 8.76 -9.59
N GLY A 377 -10.18 8.04 -8.91
CA GLY A 377 -11.62 8.22 -9.06
C GLY A 377 -12.23 7.61 -10.33
N LYS A 378 -11.48 6.75 -11.05
CA LYS A 378 -11.98 6.06 -12.25
C LYS A 378 -12.95 4.96 -11.88
N ARG A 379 -13.92 4.67 -12.77
CA ARG A 379 -14.94 3.64 -12.57
C ARG A 379 -15.14 2.73 -13.78
N ARG A 380 -14.91 3.21 -15.00
CA ARG A 380 -15.16 2.47 -16.23
C ARG A 380 -13.89 2.36 -17.05
N ALA A 381 -13.44 1.13 -17.26
CA ALA A 381 -12.21 0.79 -17.96
C ALA A 381 -12.46 0.15 -19.31
N VAL A 382 -11.65 0.48 -20.30
CA VAL A 382 -11.40 -0.40 -21.45
C VAL A 382 -10.02 -0.99 -21.32
N VAL A 383 -9.80 -2.17 -21.87
CA VAL A 383 -8.55 -2.89 -21.78
C VAL A 383 -8.02 -3.23 -23.15
N MET A 384 -6.71 -3.01 -23.35
CA MET A 384 -5.96 -3.54 -24.49
C MET A 384 -4.78 -4.37 -23.98
N VAL A 385 -4.77 -5.65 -24.32
CA VAL A 385 -3.73 -6.63 -23.93
C VAL A 385 -3.29 -7.47 -25.13
N PRO A 386 -2.07 -8.03 -25.16
CA PRO A 386 -1.65 -8.92 -26.23
C PRO A 386 -2.53 -10.18 -26.30
N LYS A 387 -2.77 -10.65 -27.51
CA LYS A 387 -3.42 -11.94 -27.78
C LYS A 387 -2.46 -13.10 -27.50
N SER A 388 -2.30 -13.42 -26.24
CA SER A 388 -1.37 -14.43 -25.73
C SER A 388 -1.79 -14.87 -24.34
N GLU A 389 -1.31 -16.03 -23.88
CA GLU A 389 -1.53 -16.48 -22.51
C GLU A 389 -1.10 -15.44 -21.45
N TRP A 390 -0.04 -14.68 -21.73
CA TRP A 390 0.38 -13.58 -20.86
C TRP A 390 -0.67 -12.48 -20.78
N GLY A 391 -1.19 -12.04 -21.93
CA GLY A 391 -2.23 -11.02 -21.99
C GLY A 391 -3.52 -11.45 -21.29
N GLU A 392 -3.90 -12.72 -21.45
CA GLU A 392 -5.08 -13.29 -20.78
C GLU A 392 -4.91 -13.29 -19.26
N ARG A 393 -3.77 -13.74 -18.74
CA ARG A 393 -3.51 -13.71 -17.29
C ARG A 393 -3.55 -12.30 -16.71
N VAL A 394 -2.96 -11.33 -17.41
CA VAL A 394 -2.95 -9.92 -17.00
C VAL A 394 -4.37 -9.35 -17.00
N LEU A 395 -5.17 -9.67 -18.04
CA LEU A 395 -6.57 -9.27 -18.14
C LEU A 395 -7.40 -9.83 -17.00
N ASP A 396 -7.29 -11.13 -16.73
CA ASP A 396 -8.04 -11.83 -15.68
C ASP A 396 -7.79 -11.17 -14.31
N VAL A 397 -6.53 -10.93 -13.97
CA VAL A 397 -6.16 -10.32 -12.69
C VAL A 397 -6.61 -8.86 -12.61
N PHE A 398 -6.48 -8.10 -13.70
CA PHE A 398 -7.01 -6.74 -13.76
C PHE A 398 -8.52 -6.73 -13.54
N HIS A 399 -9.26 -7.57 -14.28
CA HIS A 399 -10.73 -7.65 -14.22
C HIS A 399 -11.22 -8.00 -12.82
N GLN A 400 -10.64 -9.01 -12.18
CA GLN A 400 -10.98 -9.38 -10.79
C GLN A 400 -10.70 -8.25 -9.81
N SER A 401 -9.52 -7.63 -9.91
CA SER A 401 -9.12 -6.53 -9.04
C SER A 401 -10.00 -5.31 -9.25
N TRP A 402 -10.32 -5.00 -10.52
CA TRP A 402 -11.15 -3.86 -10.89
C TRP A 402 -12.58 -4.01 -10.39
N ASN A 403 -13.17 -5.21 -10.54
CA ASN A 403 -14.51 -5.52 -10.02
C ASN A 403 -14.55 -5.43 -8.48
N ALA A 404 -13.52 -5.94 -7.80
CA ALA A 404 -13.43 -5.86 -6.34
C ALA A 404 -13.38 -4.42 -5.82
N LEU A 405 -12.90 -3.48 -6.64
CA LEU A 405 -12.87 -2.04 -6.36
C LEU A 405 -14.15 -1.31 -6.81
N GLY A 406 -15.16 -2.03 -7.30
CA GLY A 406 -16.42 -1.46 -7.79
C GLY A 406 -16.30 -0.81 -9.17
N GLY A 407 -15.27 -1.18 -9.95
CA GLY A 407 -15.09 -0.72 -11.32
C GLY A 407 -15.84 -1.60 -12.33
N GLU A 408 -16.16 -1.02 -13.49
CA GLU A 408 -16.80 -1.69 -14.63
C GLU A 408 -15.79 -1.88 -15.76
N LEU A 409 -15.73 -3.09 -16.31
CA LEU A 409 -14.99 -3.38 -17.55
C LEU A 409 -15.94 -3.21 -18.74
N VAL A 410 -15.71 -2.15 -19.52
CA VAL A 410 -16.60 -1.74 -20.62
C VAL A 410 -16.34 -2.53 -21.89
N ALA A 411 -15.07 -2.72 -22.27
CA ALA A 411 -14.68 -3.47 -23.46
C ALA A 411 -13.25 -3.98 -23.33
N VAL A 412 -12.94 -5.05 -24.04
CA VAL A 412 -11.61 -5.64 -24.16
C VAL A 412 -11.24 -5.77 -25.62
N GLU A 413 -10.03 -5.34 -25.98
CA GLU A 413 -9.44 -5.54 -27.30
C GLU A 413 -8.11 -6.27 -27.18
N TYR A 414 -7.91 -7.30 -27.99
CA TYR A 414 -6.67 -8.06 -28.00
C TYR A 414 -5.72 -7.55 -29.10
N ILE A 415 -4.54 -7.09 -28.70
CA ILE A 415 -3.48 -6.67 -29.61
C ILE A 415 -2.93 -7.90 -30.32
N ASP A 416 -3.14 -7.98 -31.63
CA ASP A 416 -2.65 -9.06 -32.46
C ASP A 416 -1.35 -8.63 -33.19
N GLN A 417 -1.36 -8.53 -34.50
CA GLN A 417 -0.19 -8.13 -35.26
C GLN A 417 -0.07 -6.62 -35.37
N PRO A 418 1.13 -6.06 -35.45
CA PRO A 418 1.35 -4.61 -35.53
C PRO A 418 0.57 -3.92 -36.65
N ILE A 419 0.38 -4.58 -37.79
CA ILE A 419 -0.36 -4.04 -38.94
C ILE A 419 -1.85 -3.86 -38.64
N GLN A 420 -2.40 -4.54 -37.66
CA GLN A 420 -3.84 -4.50 -37.31
C GLN A 420 -4.15 -3.50 -36.21
N ILE A 421 -3.15 -2.95 -35.53
CA ILE A 421 -3.35 -2.07 -34.35
C ILE A 421 -4.24 -0.87 -34.71
N ASN A 422 -4.06 -0.25 -35.87
CA ASN A 422 -4.90 0.88 -36.29
C ASN A 422 -6.38 0.49 -36.37
N ASP A 423 -6.68 -0.63 -37.00
CA ASP A 423 -8.05 -1.10 -37.17
C ASP A 423 -8.65 -1.58 -35.85
N GLN A 424 -7.85 -2.20 -34.97
CA GLN A 424 -8.25 -2.61 -33.63
C GLN A 424 -8.62 -1.40 -32.77
N VAL A 425 -7.78 -0.38 -32.73
CA VAL A 425 -8.08 0.88 -32.01
C VAL A 425 -9.34 1.54 -32.59
N ALA A 426 -9.45 1.63 -33.92
CA ALA A 426 -10.63 2.21 -34.57
C ALA A 426 -11.92 1.43 -34.24
N ASN A 427 -11.86 0.10 -34.22
CA ASN A 427 -12.99 -0.75 -33.86
C ASN A 427 -13.40 -0.57 -32.40
N LEU A 428 -12.44 -0.58 -31.49
CA LEU A 428 -12.68 -0.33 -30.07
C LEU A 428 -13.37 1.01 -29.85
N LEU A 429 -12.83 2.08 -30.43
CA LEU A 429 -13.41 3.42 -30.30
C LEU A 429 -14.79 3.53 -30.92
N ARG A 430 -15.06 2.82 -32.03
CA ARG A 430 -16.38 2.77 -32.65
C ARG A 430 -17.39 2.05 -31.74
N GLN A 431 -17.02 0.96 -31.10
CA GLN A 431 -17.86 0.24 -30.13
C GLN A 431 -18.20 1.13 -28.93
N LEU A 432 -17.23 1.90 -28.42
CA LEU A 432 -17.43 2.82 -27.30
C LEU A 432 -18.40 3.98 -27.67
N ARG A 433 -18.30 4.51 -28.89
CA ARG A 433 -19.20 5.58 -29.39
C ARG A 433 -20.62 5.08 -29.68
N ALA A 434 -20.79 3.82 -30.06
CA ALA A 434 -22.09 3.21 -30.37
C ALA A 434 -22.87 2.78 -29.13
N ARG A 435 -22.27 2.78 -27.93
CA ARG A 435 -22.91 2.36 -26.68
C ARG A 435 -23.89 3.44 -26.21
N PRO A 436 -25.19 3.16 -26.01
CA PRO A 436 -26.14 4.15 -25.54
C PRO A 436 -25.73 4.67 -24.17
N LEU A 437 -25.66 5.98 -24.00
CA LEU A 437 -25.69 6.63 -22.70
C LEU A 437 -26.99 6.23 -22.02
N GLY A 438 -26.95 5.79 -20.74
CA GLY A 438 -28.14 5.38 -20.00
C GLY A 438 -29.30 6.36 -20.16
N SER A 439 -30.51 5.87 -20.06
CA SER A 439 -31.80 6.42 -20.51
C SER A 439 -32.22 7.80 -19.96
N ASP A 440 -31.35 8.58 -19.33
CA ASP A 440 -31.72 9.86 -18.68
C ASP A 440 -31.13 11.13 -19.34
N VAL A 441 -30.49 11.03 -20.51
CA VAL A 441 -30.01 12.20 -21.21
C VAL A 441 -30.78 12.37 -22.51
N ALA A 442 -31.56 13.45 -22.61
CA ALA A 442 -32.33 13.83 -23.78
C ALA A 442 -31.45 13.87 -25.03
N GLN A 443 -31.92 13.21 -26.09
CA GLN A 443 -31.35 13.25 -27.43
C GLN A 443 -31.41 14.68 -27.98
N ASP A 444 -30.27 15.35 -28.00
CA ASP A 444 -30.10 16.56 -28.80
C ASP A 444 -29.38 16.15 -30.11
N GLU A 445 -30.16 16.14 -31.19
CA GLU A 445 -29.79 15.68 -32.52
C GLU A 445 -28.92 16.68 -33.24
N LEU A 446 -27.72 17.04 -32.82
CA LEU A 446 -26.78 17.80 -33.67
C LEU A 446 -25.36 17.85 -33.07
N ALA A 447 -24.71 16.69 -32.86
CA ALA A 447 -23.30 16.68 -32.54
C ALA A 447 -22.55 15.63 -33.38
N THR A 448 -22.18 16.05 -34.60
CA THR A 448 -21.43 15.26 -35.57
C THR A 448 -19.92 15.15 -35.25
N ASP A 449 -19.47 15.57 -34.08
CA ASP A 449 -18.07 15.47 -33.63
C ASP A 449 -18.00 15.26 -32.11
N VAL A 450 -18.62 14.18 -31.61
CA VAL A 450 -18.54 13.88 -30.19
C VAL A 450 -17.17 13.25 -29.92
N ALA A 451 -16.25 14.06 -29.40
CA ALA A 451 -15.16 13.58 -28.59
C ALA A 451 -15.72 12.49 -27.65
N LEU A 452 -14.99 11.40 -27.45
CA LEU A 452 -15.36 10.38 -26.44
C LEU A 452 -15.72 11.11 -25.15
N THR A 453 -17.01 11.28 -24.91
CA THR A 453 -17.45 11.97 -23.71
C THR A 453 -17.01 11.09 -22.54
N ASN A 454 -16.49 11.71 -21.48
CA ASN A 454 -16.11 11.07 -20.22
C ASN A 454 -17.25 10.19 -19.63
N ALA A 455 -18.43 10.19 -20.26
CA ALA A 455 -19.59 9.41 -19.88
C ALA A 455 -19.53 7.93 -20.27
N ALA A 456 -18.74 7.52 -21.28
CA ALA A 456 -18.70 6.14 -21.75
C ALA A 456 -17.57 5.31 -21.14
N VAL A 457 -16.39 5.92 -20.91
CA VAL A 457 -15.19 5.29 -20.37
C VAL A 457 -14.30 6.33 -19.70
N ASP A 458 -13.67 5.96 -18.59
CA ASP A 458 -12.84 6.88 -17.81
C ASP A 458 -11.35 6.74 -18.13
N PHE A 459 -10.89 5.55 -18.55
CA PHE A 459 -9.51 5.29 -18.92
C PHE A 459 -9.35 4.00 -19.72
N MET A 460 -8.18 3.85 -20.33
CA MET A 460 -7.71 2.62 -20.95
C MET A 460 -6.62 1.98 -20.07
N PHE A 461 -6.78 0.70 -19.74
CA PHE A 461 -5.68 -0.13 -19.25
C PHE A 461 -4.94 -0.74 -20.45
N LEU A 462 -3.64 -0.53 -20.51
CA LEU A 462 -2.77 -1.00 -21.59
C LEU A 462 -1.65 -1.90 -21.04
N ALA A 463 -1.68 -3.18 -21.38
CA ALA A 463 -0.52 -4.06 -21.23
C ALA A 463 0.07 -4.29 -22.63
N ALA A 464 1.21 -3.70 -22.90
CA ALA A 464 1.81 -3.70 -24.24
C ALA A 464 3.33 -3.56 -24.17
N THR A 465 4.00 -4.01 -25.21
CA THR A 465 5.43 -3.69 -25.42
C THR A 465 5.60 -2.22 -25.82
N THR A 466 6.81 -1.70 -25.68
CA THR A 466 7.16 -0.34 -26.14
C THR A 466 6.71 -0.08 -27.57
N GLN A 467 7.03 -1.00 -28.49
CA GLN A 467 6.70 -0.87 -29.92
C GLN A 467 5.18 -0.82 -30.17
N GLN A 468 4.41 -1.63 -29.46
CA GLN A 468 2.93 -1.61 -29.55
C GLN A 468 2.36 -0.30 -29.00
N ALA A 469 2.84 0.15 -27.84
CA ALA A 469 2.38 1.38 -27.21
C ALA A 469 2.68 2.63 -28.08
N GLN A 470 3.84 2.67 -28.76
CA GLN A 470 4.22 3.72 -29.72
C GLN A 470 3.33 3.76 -30.97
N GLN A 471 2.63 2.67 -31.28
CA GLN A 471 1.61 2.66 -32.34
C GLN A 471 0.23 3.00 -31.79
N ILE A 472 -0.14 2.46 -30.63
CA ILE A 472 -1.47 2.64 -30.04
C ILE A 472 -1.70 4.10 -29.65
N LYS A 473 -0.77 4.75 -28.96
CA LYS A 473 -0.99 6.10 -28.42
C LYS A 473 -1.18 7.16 -29.51
N PRO A 474 -0.35 7.23 -30.57
CA PRO A 474 -0.62 8.13 -31.70
C PRO A 474 -1.91 7.77 -32.45
N THR A 475 -2.25 6.49 -32.57
CA THR A 475 -3.49 6.05 -33.22
C THR A 475 -4.74 6.50 -32.44
N LEU A 476 -4.71 6.47 -31.09
CA LEU A 476 -5.77 7.07 -30.27
C LEU A 476 -5.94 8.57 -30.59
N ALA A 477 -4.83 9.31 -30.74
CA ALA A 477 -4.87 10.73 -31.10
C ALA A 477 -5.43 10.94 -32.52
N TYR A 478 -5.02 10.12 -33.48
CA TYR A 478 -5.55 10.17 -34.84
C TYR A 478 -7.06 9.96 -34.90
N HIS A 479 -7.60 9.08 -34.07
CA HIS A 479 -9.04 8.82 -33.95
C HIS A 479 -9.74 9.71 -32.92
N GLN A 480 -9.19 10.88 -32.60
CA GLN A 480 -9.79 11.90 -31.70
C GLN A 480 -10.02 11.41 -30.26
N ALA A 481 -9.23 10.44 -29.80
CA ALA A 481 -9.26 9.92 -28.45
C ALA A 481 -7.99 10.28 -27.66
N ALA A 482 -7.30 11.37 -28.00
CA ALA A 482 -6.06 11.80 -27.33
C ALA A 482 -6.26 12.08 -25.84
N SER A 483 -7.44 12.54 -25.45
CA SER A 483 -7.81 12.87 -24.06
C SER A 483 -8.12 11.66 -23.20
N LEU A 484 -8.28 10.45 -23.78
CA LEU A 484 -8.50 9.23 -23.01
C LEU A 484 -7.25 8.91 -22.19
N PRO A 485 -7.32 8.94 -20.83
CA PRO A 485 -6.20 8.56 -19.99
C PRO A 485 -5.80 7.10 -20.24
N VAL A 486 -4.50 6.85 -20.34
CA VAL A 486 -3.96 5.50 -20.52
C VAL A 486 -3.11 5.15 -19.30
N TYR A 487 -3.45 4.07 -18.60
CA TYR A 487 -2.70 3.48 -17.52
C TYR A 487 -2.07 2.19 -18.00
N ALA A 488 -0.79 2.00 -17.73
CA ALA A 488 -0.06 0.87 -18.30
C ALA A 488 0.84 0.18 -17.29
N THR A 489 1.20 -1.06 -17.61
CA THR A 489 2.25 -1.82 -16.93
C THR A 489 3.65 -1.34 -17.33
N SER A 490 4.67 -1.76 -16.60
CA SER A 490 6.07 -1.41 -16.88
C SER A 490 6.59 -1.87 -18.25
N HIS A 491 5.93 -2.84 -18.86
CA HIS A 491 6.40 -3.51 -20.10
C HIS A 491 6.57 -2.58 -21.31
N LEU A 492 5.93 -1.41 -21.29
CA LEU A 492 6.08 -0.40 -22.34
C LEU A 492 7.36 0.46 -22.21
N TYR A 493 8.09 0.34 -21.09
CA TYR A 493 9.30 1.14 -20.83
C TYR A 493 10.53 0.25 -20.67
N SER A 494 11.57 0.51 -21.44
CA SER A 494 12.82 -0.25 -21.42
C SER A 494 13.99 0.44 -20.70
N GLY A 495 13.78 1.67 -20.22
CA GLY A 495 14.83 2.43 -19.54
C GLY A 495 15.78 3.20 -20.46
N ASP A 496 15.87 2.83 -21.73
CA ASP A 496 16.81 3.35 -22.73
C ASP A 496 16.14 4.04 -23.93
N LEU A 497 14.87 4.43 -23.77
CA LEU A 497 14.11 5.10 -24.83
C LEU A 497 14.69 6.48 -25.15
N SER A 498 14.80 6.78 -26.46
CA SER A 498 15.14 8.12 -26.93
C SER A 498 14.00 9.12 -26.62
N ALA A 499 14.34 10.40 -26.55
CA ALA A 499 13.34 11.47 -26.34
C ALA A 499 12.22 11.46 -27.39
N GLN A 500 12.51 11.04 -28.63
CA GLN A 500 11.50 10.91 -29.68
C GLN A 500 10.53 9.77 -29.38
N GLN A 501 11.04 8.60 -29.00
CA GLN A 501 10.22 7.45 -28.62
C GLN A 501 9.32 7.76 -27.42
N MET A 502 9.84 8.50 -26.43
CA MET A 502 9.05 8.94 -25.27
C MET A 502 7.94 9.96 -25.63
N ARG A 503 8.14 10.79 -26.69
CA ARG A 503 7.06 11.66 -27.19
C ARG A 503 5.91 10.88 -27.81
N ASP A 504 6.19 9.74 -28.47
CA ASP A 504 5.14 8.88 -29.01
C ASP A 504 4.27 8.25 -27.90
N LEU A 505 4.77 8.24 -26.65
CA LEU A 505 4.10 7.74 -25.45
C LEU A 505 3.51 8.86 -24.58
N GLU A 506 3.53 10.10 -25.04
CA GLU A 506 3.14 11.30 -24.28
C GLU A 506 1.82 11.12 -23.53
N GLY A 507 1.82 11.37 -22.21
CA GLY A 507 0.65 11.31 -21.35
C GLY A 507 0.23 9.89 -20.91
N ILE A 508 0.94 8.82 -21.27
CA ILE A 508 0.71 7.51 -20.67
C ILE A 508 1.21 7.55 -19.23
N ILE A 509 0.39 7.03 -18.32
CA ILE A 509 0.69 6.82 -16.90
C ILE A 509 1.06 5.36 -16.72
N PHE A 510 2.20 5.05 -16.09
CA PHE A 510 2.64 3.67 -15.94
C PHE A 510 3.34 3.45 -14.58
N CYS A 511 3.28 2.22 -14.09
CA CYS A 511 4.06 1.80 -12.93
C CYS A 511 5.42 1.25 -13.38
N GLU A 512 6.46 1.49 -12.58
CA GLU A 512 7.81 1.00 -12.91
C GLU A 512 8.65 0.85 -11.63
N THR A 513 9.70 0.06 -11.70
CA THR A 513 10.65 -0.10 -10.60
C THR A 513 11.38 1.21 -10.28
N PRO A 514 11.70 1.48 -9.00
CA PRO A 514 12.56 2.60 -8.62
C PRO A 514 13.88 2.61 -9.40
N TRP A 515 14.42 1.43 -9.69
CA TRP A 515 15.65 1.24 -10.46
C TRP A 515 15.61 1.90 -11.84
N LEU A 516 14.60 1.59 -12.65
CA LEU A 516 14.47 2.15 -14.00
C LEU A 516 13.97 3.61 -13.99
N LEU A 517 13.24 4.01 -12.97
CA LEU A 517 12.87 5.42 -12.78
C LEU A 517 14.02 6.30 -12.29
N GLY A 518 15.26 5.80 -12.30
CA GLY A 518 16.43 6.58 -11.99
C GLY A 518 16.61 6.85 -10.51
N ALA A 519 16.41 5.83 -9.65
CA ALA A 519 16.77 5.94 -8.23
C ALA A 519 18.20 6.50 -8.10
N ASP A 520 18.34 7.60 -7.38
CA ASP A 520 19.63 8.21 -7.13
C ASP A 520 20.33 7.44 -6.00
N ALA A 521 21.04 6.38 -6.42
CA ALA A 521 21.75 5.49 -5.53
C ALA A 521 23.15 5.19 -6.09
N PRO A 522 24.20 5.28 -5.28
CA PRO A 522 25.56 4.96 -5.70
C PRO A 522 25.69 3.55 -6.28
N LEU A 523 24.99 2.56 -5.69
CA LEU A 523 24.97 1.18 -6.17
C LEU A 523 24.45 1.08 -7.61
N ARG A 524 23.34 1.79 -7.92
CA ARG A 524 22.80 1.80 -9.29
C ARG A 524 23.82 2.34 -10.29
N GLN A 525 24.50 3.43 -9.96
CA GLN A 525 25.53 4.02 -10.81
C GLN A 525 26.69 3.04 -11.03
N GLN A 526 27.19 2.38 -10.00
CA GLN A 526 28.25 1.38 -10.08
C GLN A 526 27.82 0.18 -10.93
N VAL A 527 26.64 -0.36 -10.70
CA VAL A 527 26.11 -1.52 -11.43
C VAL A 527 25.96 -1.20 -12.91
N THR A 528 25.38 -0.04 -13.26
CA THR A 528 25.21 0.36 -14.68
C THR A 528 26.51 0.67 -15.38
N GLN A 529 27.56 1.09 -14.65
CA GLN A 529 28.90 1.24 -15.21
C GLN A 529 29.55 -0.11 -15.55
N ILE A 530 29.38 -1.12 -14.69
CA ILE A 530 29.95 -2.46 -14.89
C ILE A 530 29.12 -3.25 -15.90
N TRP A 531 27.81 -3.15 -15.81
CA TRP A 531 26.84 -3.85 -16.67
C TRP A 531 25.88 -2.84 -17.31
N PRO A 532 26.23 -2.26 -18.48
CA PRO A 532 25.39 -1.25 -19.13
C PRO A 532 23.94 -1.70 -19.39
N GLN A 533 23.72 -2.99 -19.64
CA GLN A 533 22.38 -3.59 -19.81
C GLN A 533 21.49 -3.47 -18.56
N ALA A 534 22.07 -3.22 -17.39
CA ALA A 534 21.31 -2.94 -16.16
C ALA A 534 20.58 -1.59 -16.20
N GLY A 535 20.91 -0.70 -17.12
CA GLY A 535 20.17 0.53 -17.41
C GLY A 535 18.95 0.33 -18.32
N GLY A 536 18.86 -0.82 -19.01
CA GLY A 536 17.77 -1.19 -19.91
C GLY A 536 16.77 -2.17 -19.26
N SER A 537 16.02 -2.90 -20.09
CA SER A 537 14.95 -3.82 -19.65
C SER A 537 15.39 -4.90 -18.66
N LEU A 538 16.67 -5.34 -18.72
CA LEU A 538 17.23 -6.27 -17.73
C LEU A 538 17.44 -5.61 -16.35
N GLY A 539 17.37 -4.30 -16.25
CA GLY A 539 17.58 -3.56 -15.00
C GLY A 539 16.65 -3.99 -13.88
N ARG A 540 15.40 -4.41 -14.20
CA ARG A 540 14.45 -4.96 -13.21
C ARG A 540 14.98 -6.24 -12.56
N LEU A 541 15.71 -7.05 -13.31
CA LEU A 541 16.31 -8.30 -12.80
C LEU A 541 17.53 -8.02 -11.94
N TYR A 542 18.37 -7.04 -12.31
CA TYR A 542 19.44 -6.56 -11.45
C TYR A 542 18.87 -6.03 -10.12
N ALA A 543 17.83 -5.20 -10.17
CA ALA A 543 17.14 -4.68 -9.00
C ALA A 543 16.59 -5.82 -8.12
N MET A 544 15.93 -6.80 -8.73
CA MET A 544 15.42 -7.98 -8.03
C MET A 544 16.53 -8.81 -7.37
N GLY A 545 17.69 -8.96 -8.03
CA GLY A 545 18.85 -9.64 -7.46
C GLY A 545 19.43 -8.91 -6.24
N ILE A 546 19.52 -7.58 -6.32
CA ILE A 546 19.93 -6.71 -5.21
C ILE A 546 18.93 -6.87 -4.03
N ASP A 547 17.64 -6.78 -4.33
CA ASP A 547 16.61 -6.91 -3.32
C ASP A 547 16.56 -8.32 -2.70
N ALA A 548 16.85 -9.36 -3.47
CA ALA A 548 16.96 -10.73 -2.94
C ALA A 548 18.09 -10.87 -1.91
N PHE A 549 19.22 -10.17 -2.11
CA PHE A 549 20.29 -10.09 -1.11
C PHE A 549 19.78 -9.44 0.19
N HIS A 550 19.12 -8.30 0.09
CA HIS A 550 18.62 -7.59 1.27
C HIS A 550 17.44 -8.29 1.95
N LEU A 551 16.56 -8.94 1.17
CA LEU A 551 15.46 -9.75 1.71
C LEU A 551 15.96 -10.96 2.48
N ALA A 552 17.09 -11.57 2.08
CA ALA A 552 17.63 -12.76 2.72
C ALA A 552 17.73 -12.63 4.25
N SER A 553 18.18 -11.49 4.74
CA SER A 553 18.30 -11.21 6.18
C SER A 553 17.01 -10.67 6.83
N ARG A 554 15.97 -10.40 6.04
CA ARG A 554 14.71 -9.75 6.47
C ARG A 554 13.47 -10.64 6.40
N LEU A 555 13.58 -11.85 5.83
CA LEU A 555 12.42 -12.75 5.65
C LEU A 555 11.71 -13.05 6.97
N SER A 556 12.45 -13.30 8.04
CA SER A 556 11.88 -13.53 9.37
C SER A 556 11.12 -12.30 9.87
N LEU A 557 11.69 -11.10 9.69
CA LEU A 557 11.05 -9.85 10.08
C LEU A 557 9.74 -9.62 9.32
N LEU A 558 9.77 -9.77 8.00
CA LEU A 558 8.59 -9.60 7.15
C LEU A 558 7.48 -10.61 7.51
N LYS A 559 7.87 -11.80 8.00
CA LYS A 559 6.94 -12.84 8.45
C LYS A 559 6.35 -12.56 9.83
N GLU A 560 7.15 -12.08 10.77
CA GLU A 560 6.78 -11.93 12.18
C GLU A 560 6.06 -10.60 12.46
N VAL A 561 6.41 -9.53 11.72
CA VAL A 561 5.88 -8.19 11.94
C VAL A 561 4.86 -7.84 10.85
N ALA A 562 3.58 -7.94 11.21
CA ALA A 562 2.49 -7.62 10.28
C ALA A 562 2.56 -6.17 9.79
N GLY A 563 2.57 -5.98 8.46
CA GLY A 563 2.63 -4.67 7.82
C GLY A 563 4.04 -4.09 7.68
N SER A 564 5.08 -4.86 8.06
CA SER A 564 6.45 -4.48 7.76
C SER A 564 6.69 -4.48 6.25
N SER A 565 7.51 -3.54 5.79
CA SER A 565 7.90 -3.40 4.38
C SER A 565 9.37 -2.99 4.27
N TYR A 566 9.92 -3.20 3.09
CA TYR A 566 11.27 -2.83 2.72
C TYR A 566 11.24 -2.02 1.43
N ASP A 567 11.86 -0.86 1.42
CA ASP A 567 11.99 -0.01 0.22
C ASP A 567 13.15 -0.51 -0.64
N GLY A 568 12.82 -1.35 -1.60
CA GLY A 568 13.78 -1.97 -2.51
C GLY A 568 13.93 -1.23 -3.83
N PHE A 569 14.86 -1.72 -4.65
CA PHE A 569 15.07 -1.22 -6.01
C PHE A 569 14.04 -1.76 -7.01
N SER A 570 13.36 -2.85 -6.68
CA SER A 570 12.27 -3.42 -7.48
C SER A 570 10.87 -2.94 -7.04
N GLY A 571 10.77 -2.12 -6.00
CA GLY A 571 9.55 -1.57 -5.41
C GLY A 571 9.59 -1.56 -3.88
N GLN A 572 8.53 -1.08 -3.24
CA GLN A 572 8.32 -1.32 -1.83
C GLN A 572 7.82 -2.75 -1.64
N LEU A 573 8.56 -3.54 -0.85
CA LEU A 573 8.38 -4.98 -0.70
C LEU A 573 7.74 -5.29 0.65
N SER A 574 6.69 -6.09 0.65
CA SER A 574 6.03 -6.60 1.85
C SER A 574 5.69 -8.08 1.67
N LEU A 575 5.40 -8.79 2.76
CA LEU A 575 5.02 -10.20 2.70
C LEU A 575 3.51 -10.36 2.89
N ASP A 576 2.87 -11.11 1.98
CA ASP A 576 1.46 -11.47 2.13
C ASP A 576 1.30 -12.75 2.98
N LYS A 577 0.03 -13.12 3.27
CA LYS A 577 -0.33 -14.32 4.02
C LYS A 577 0.04 -15.64 3.33
N ASN A 578 0.32 -15.61 2.02
CA ASN A 578 0.71 -16.76 1.20
C ASN A 578 2.22 -16.84 1.00
N GLN A 579 3.01 -16.16 1.82
CA GLN A 579 4.47 -16.11 1.74
C GLN A 579 4.99 -15.52 0.41
N ARG A 580 4.20 -14.65 -0.24
CA ARG A 580 4.61 -13.94 -1.45
C ARG A 580 5.11 -12.56 -1.11
N ILE A 581 6.23 -12.18 -1.69
CA ILE A 581 6.71 -10.80 -1.66
C ILE A 581 5.86 -9.99 -2.64
N VAL A 582 5.04 -9.12 -2.08
CA VAL A 582 4.20 -8.18 -2.83
C VAL A 582 4.99 -6.90 -3.08
N ARG A 583 4.95 -6.39 -4.30
CA ARG A 583 5.64 -5.17 -4.73
C ARG A 583 4.65 -4.04 -4.93
N GLN A 584 4.85 -2.93 -4.26
CA GLN A 584 4.19 -1.67 -4.59
C GLN A 584 5.15 -0.83 -5.42
N LEU A 585 4.69 -0.39 -6.59
CA LEU A 585 5.52 0.30 -7.57
C LEU A 585 5.24 1.79 -7.58
N PRO A 586 6.27 2.64 -7.73
CA PRO A 586 6.08 4.06 -8.02
C PRO A 586 5.50 4.26 -9.42
N TRP A 587 4.85 5.39 -9.61
CA TRP A 587 4.16 5.77 -10.83
C TRP A 587 4.90 6.89 -11.55
N ALA A 588 4.85 6.85 -12.88
CA ALA A 588 5.43 7.84 -13.75
C ALA A 588 4.54 8.12 -14.96
N THR A 589 4.86 9.17 -15.68
CA THR A 589 4.23 9.53 -16.94
C THR A 589 5.28 10.06 -17.92
N PHE A 590 5.01 9.93 -19.22
CA PHE A 590 5.84 10.56 -20.23
C PHE A 590 5.36 12.00 -20.45
N ARG A 591 6.28 12.95 -20.30
CA ARG A 591 6.03 14.37 -20.59
C ARG A 591 7.24 15.03 -21.24
N TYR A 592 6.99 15.71 -22.34
CA TYR A 592 8.01 16.45 -23.09
C TYR A 592 9.23 15.58 -23.50
N GLY A 593 8.97 14.31 -23.81
CA GLY A 593 10.02 13.36 -24.17
C GLY A 593 10.91 12.94 -23.00
N GLN A 594 10.40 13.00 -21.77
CA GLN A 594 11.05 12.56 -20.54
C GLN A 594 10.08 11.78 -19.67
N VAL A 595 10.62 10.94 -18.78
CA VAL A 595 9.86 10.27 -17.73
C VAL A 595 9.80 11.17 -16.50
N GLN A 596 8.60 11.46 -16.02
CA GLN A 596 8.35 12.24 -14.80
C GLN A 596 7.65 11.37 -13.77
N ARG A 597 8.21 11.27 -12.56
CA ARG A 597 7.56 10.57 -11.44
C ARG A 597 6.29 11.30 -11.04
N LEU A 598 5.27 10.52 -10.73
CA LEU A 598 4.01 11.01 -10.17
C LEU A 598 4.04 10.88 -8.64
N PRO A 599 3.26 11.69 -7.92
CA PRO A 599 3.09 11.54 -6.49
C PRO A 599 2.57 10.14 -6.14
N GLU A 600 3.05 9.61 -5.03
CA GLU A 600 2.51 8.39 -4.46
C GLU A 600 1.08 8.62 -3.99
N ILE A 601 0.23 7.61 -4.18
CA ILE A 601 -1.13 7.60 -3.67
C ILE A 601 -1.17 6.63 -2.49
N ASP A 602 -1.78 7.07 -1.40
CA ASP A 602 -2.02 6.22 -0.23
C ASP A 602 -3.09 5.18 -0.57
N THR A 603 -2.66 4.05 -1.11
CA THR A 603 -3.54 2.93 -1.42
C THR A 603 -3.33 1.85 -0.36
N GLN A 604 -4.37 1.54 0.42
CA GLN A 604 -4.32 0.39 1.32
C GLN A 604 -4.19 -0.92 0.53
N PRO A 605 -3.41 -1.89 1.02
CA PRO A 605 -3.36 -3.21 0.40
C PRO A 605 -4.76 -3.83 0.36
N ILE A 606 -5.17 -4.29 -0.81
CA ILE A 606 -6.42 -5.03 -0.95
C ILE A 606 -6.11 -6.48 -0.65
N ASP A 607 -6.76 -7.03 0.37
CA ASP A 607 -6.70 -8.47 0.68
C ASP A 607 -7.55 -9.20 -0.37
N MET A 608 -6.91 -9.59 -1.47
CA MET A 608 -7.59 -10.28 -2.58
C MET A 608 -7.62 -11.78 -2.33
N PRO A 609 -8.76 -12.46 -2.54
CA PRO A 609 -8.80 -13.92 -2.51
C PRO A 609 -7.91 -14.53 -3.60
N LEU A 610 -7.39 -15.72 -3.33
CA LEU A 610 -6.70 -16.54 -4.33
C LEU A 610 -7.59 -16.74 -5.55
N ILE A 611 -7.00 -16.70 -6.74
CA ILE A 611 -7.72 -16.87 -8.01
C ILE A 611 -8.29 -18.31 -8.06
N ASP A 612 -9.59 -18.46 -7.85
CA ASP A 612 -10.29 -19.69 -8.16
C ASP A 612 -10.41 -19.80 -9.71
N ARG A 613 -9.47 -20.50 -10.32
CA ARG A 613 -9.69 -21.04 -11.67
C ARG A 613 -10.46 -22.34 -11.50
N GLU A 614 -11.73 -22.34 -11.85
CA GLU A 614 -12.43 -23.59 -12.17
C GLU A 614 -11.64 -24.25 -13.31
N GLU A 615 -11.08 -25.43 -13.06
CA GLU A 615 -10.56 -26.27 -14.14
C GLU A 615 -11.70 -26.51 -15.12
N PRO A 616 -11.47 -26.40 -16.45
CA PRO A 616 -12.47 -26.84 -17.41
C PRO A 616 -12.71 -28.32 -17.13
N VAL A 617 -13.93 -28.67 -16.74
CA VAL A 617 -14.38 -30.05 -16.61
C VAL A 617 -14.16 -30.69 -17.97
N ASP A 618 -13.21 -31.62 -18.05
CA ASP A 618 -12.94 -32.44 -19.21
C ASP A 618 -14.16 -33.33 -19.46
N THR A 619 -15.08 -32.88 -20.33
CA THR A 619 -16.20 -33.65 -20.84
C THR A 619 -15.78 -34.38 -22.09
N THR A 620 -14.89 -35.36 -21.95
CA THR A 620 -14.70 -36.42 -22.95
C THR A 620 -15.02 -37.74 -22.29
N LEU A 621 -16.28 -38.18 -22.52
CA LEU A 621 -16.66 -39.57 -22.66
C LEU A 621 -16.69 -39.91 -24.15
#